data_dcffcb8684e197205a9d7fe31cce948b
#
_entry.id   dcffcb8684e197205a9d7fe31cce948b
#
_cell.length_a   1.000
_cell.length_b   1.000
_cell.length_c   1.000
_cell.angle_alpha   90.00
_cell.angle_beta   90.00
_cell.angle_gamma   90.00
#
_symmetry.space_group_name_H-M   'P 1'
#
loop_
_entity.id
_entity.type
_entity.pdbx_description
1 polymer ?
#
loop_
_entity_poly.entity_id
_entity_poly.type
_entity_poly.pdbx_seq_one_letter_code
_entity_poly.pdbx_strand_id
1 'polypeptide(L)'
;MTVWLVCGPPCAGKTTWALAKQDHALIVDHDLIAQALGSDRTHYHQPTHWRKAERTLAQYVEAIAWGECDDAVVVRSLADKAEREAWAERLGAEVVLLIPDRDTLTERAAERDPRTMQAIEHWFDTYNATI
;
A
#
# COMPACT_ATOMS: atom_id res chain seq x y z
N MET A 1 -13.58 6.33 -14.85
CA MET A 1 -12.96 5.90 -13.59
C MET A 1 -11.51 5.52 -13.85
N THR A 2 -10.60 6.03 -13.06
CA THR A 2 -9.19 5.61 -13.09
C THR A 2 -8.82 5.05 -11.71
N VAL A 3 -8.19 3.89 -11.72
CA VAL A 3 -7.71 3.26 -10.49
C VAL A 3 -6.18 3.14 -10.59
N TRP A 4 -5.49 3.58 -9.55
CA TRP A 4 -4.04 3.43 -9.43
C TRP A 4 -3.74 2.43 -8.33
N LEU A 5 -2.89 1.46 -8.61
CA LEU A 5 -2.35 0.53 -7.63
C LEU A 5 -0.91 0.93 -7.34
N VAL A 6 -0.69 1.54 -6.19
CA VAL A 6 0.62 2.07 -5.79
C VAL A 6 1.34 1.01 -4.95
N CYS A 7 2.47 0.56 -5.46
CA CYS A 7 3.26 -0.52 -4.86
C CYS A 7 4.69 -0.06 -4.59
N GLY A 8 5.34 -0.73 -3.67
CA GLY A 8 6.73 -0.45 -3.32
C GLY A 8 7.07 -0.92 -1.92
N PRO A 9 8.36 -0.89 -1.56
CA PRO A 9 8.80 -1.27 -0.22
C PRO A 9 8.30 -0.30 0.84
N PRO A 10 8.40 -0.65 2.13
CA PRO A 10 8.20 0.31 3.19
C PRO A 10 9.08 1.55 2.98
N CYS A 11 8.61 2.71 3.37
CA CYS A 11 9.29 4.00 3.21
C CYS A 11 9.41 4.51 1.76
N ALA A 12 8.73 3.88 0.81
CA ALA A 12 8.80 4.28 -0.60
C ALA A 12 8.05 5.59 -0.93
N GLY A 13 7.20 6.07 -0.03
CA GLY A 13 6.37 7.25 -0.27
C GLY A 13 5.01 6.93 -0.88
N LYS A 14 4.53 5.72 -0.74
CA LYS A 14 3.24 5.27 -1.29
C LYS A 14 2.06 6.10 -0.77
N THR A 15 1.99 6.27 0.54
CA THR A 15 0.92 7.04 1.17
C THR A 15 0.98 8.51 0.77
N THR A 16 2.17 9.09 0.68
CA THR A 16 2.37 10.46 0.22
C THR A 16 1.88 10.64 -1.22
N TRP A 17 2.22 9.69 -2.09
CA TRP A 17 1.75 9.70 -3.48
C TRP A 17 0.23 9.64 -3.55
N ALA A 18 -0.38 8.77 -2.76
CA ALA A 18 -1.83 8.59 -2.71
C ALA A 18 -2.53 9.84 -2.19
N LEU A 19 -2.06 10.42 -1.10
CA LEU A 19 -2.67 11.60 -0.48
C LEU A 19 -2.62 12.83 -1.39
N ALA A 20 -1.68 12.90 -2.32
CA ALA A 20 -1.66 13.96 -3.32
C ALA A 20 -2.89 13.95 -4.24
N LYS A 21 -3.63 12.84 -4.30
CA LYS A 21 -4.84 12.68 -5.10
C LYS A 21 -6.14 12.67 -4.28
N GLN A 22 -6.06 12.96 -2.98
CA GLN A 22 -7.21 12.81 -2.09
C GLN A 22 -8.42 13.69 -2.43
N ASP A 23 -8.20 14.79 -3.13
CA ASP A 23 -9.29 15.71 -3.49
C ASP A 23 -10.16 15.18 -4.65
N HIS A 24 -9.69 14.18 -5.39
CA HIS A 24 -10.39 13.65 -6.55
C HIS A 24 -10.55 12.13 -6.54
N ALA A 25 -9.93 11.44 -5.60
CA ALA A 25 -9.93 9.98 -5.59
C ALA A 25 -10.15 9.42 -4.19
N LEU A 26 -10.79 8.26 -4.13
CA LEU A 26 -10.87 7.48 -2.90
C LEU A 26 -9.48 6.92 -2.59
N ILE A 27 -8.99 7.10 -1.38
CA ILE A 27 -7.70 6.57 -0.94
C ILE A 27 -7.92 5.32 -0.10
N VAL A 28 -7.41 4.19 -0.57
CA VAL A 28 -7.52 2.89 0.10
C VAL A 28 -6.12 2.47 0.55
N ASP A 29 -5.82 2.74 1.82
CA ASP A 29 -4.53 2.50 2.45
C ASP A 29 -4.77 1.87 3.81
N HIS A 30 -4.14 0.72 4.06
CA HIS A 30 -4.33 -0.06 5.30
C HIS A 30 -4.07 0.77 6.56
N ASP A 31 -2.97 1.51 6.59
CA ASP A 31 -2.60 2.29 7.77
C ASP A 31 -3.57 3.45 8.02
N LEU A 32 -3.98 4.14 6.96
CA LEU A 32 -4.97 5.21 7.08
C LEU A 32 -6.33 4.67 7.54
N ILE A 33 -6.74 3.52 7.03
CA ILE A 33 -7.99 2.86 7.45
C ILE A 33 -7.89 2.48 8.93
N ALA A 34 -6.78 1.88 9.35
CA ALA A 34 -6.58 1.50 10.74
C ALA A 34 -6.65 2.71 11.68
N GLN A 35 -6.06 3.82 11.28
CA GLN A 35 -6.12 5.07 12.06
C GLN A 35 -7.56 5.61 12.13
N ALA A 36 -8.29 5.57 11.04
CA ALA A 36 -9.69 5.98 11.00
C ALA A 36 -10.58 5.09 11.91
N LEU A 37 -10.17 3.84 12.11
CA LEU A 37 -10.86 2.89 12.99
C LEU A 37 -10.40 2.98 14.46
N GLY A 38 -9.52 3.92 14.77
CA GLY A 38 -9.12 4.20 16.15
C GLY A 38 -7.69 3.77 16.51
N SER A 39 -6.88 3.29 15.58
CA SER A 39 -5.48 2.99 15.88
C SER A 39 -4.71 4.27 16.18
N ASP A 40 -3.91 4.23 17.25
CA ASP A 40 -3.02 5.33 17.62
C ASP A 40 -1.62 5.18 17.02
N ARG A 41 -1.41 4.17 16.18
CA ARG A 41 -0.13 3.87 15.52
C ARG A 41 -0.17 4.28 14.05
N THR A 42 0.99 4.64 13.52
CA THR A 42 1.14 4.92 12.10
C THR A 42 1.33 3.63 11.31
N HIS A 43 2.06 2.68 11.89
CA HIS A 43 2.35 1.36 11.33
C HIS A 43 2.31 0.33 12.47
N TYR A 44 2.38 -0.93 12.12
CA TYR A 44 2.42 -2.04 13.10
C TYR A 44 1.28 -1.94 14.12
N HIS A 45 0.06 -1.84 13.60
CA HIS A 45 -1.16 -1.74 14.40
C HIS A 45 -1.38 -2.95 15.28
N GLN A 46 -2.11 -2.76 16.37
CA GLN A 46 -2.53 -3.89 17.20
C GLN A 46 -3.39 -4.85 16.38
N PRO A 47 -3.36 -6.17 16.70
CA PRO A 47 -4.05 -7.19 15.91
C PRO A 47 -5.53 -6.89 15.62
N THR A 48 -6.25 -6.31 16.57
CA THR A 48 -7.65 -5.96 16.39
C THR A 48 -7.84 -4.89 15.32
N HIS A 49 -7.07 -3.81 15.38
CA HIS A 49 -7.10 -2.74 14.38
C HIS A 49 -6.63 -3.23 13.02
N TRP A 50 -5.59 -4.06 13.02
CA TRP A 50 -5.04 -4.63 11.79
C TRP A 50 -6.10 -5.46 11.05
N ARG A 51 -6.79 -6.37 11.77
CA ARG A 51 -7.82 -7.23 11.17
C ARG A 51 -9.01 -6.43 10.65
N LYS A 52 -9.46 -5.44 11.42
CA LYS A 52 -10.58 -4.57 10.99
C LYS A 52 -10.20 -3.76 9.75
N ALA A 53 -8.97 -3.24 9.72
CA ALA A 53 -8.49 -2.49 8.57
C ALA A 53 -8.41 -3.36 7.32
N GLU A 54 -7.90 -4.60 7.42
CA GLU A 54 -7.85 -5.52 6.28
C GLU A 54 -9.25 -5.90 5.79
N ARG A 55 -10.19 -6.09 6.69
CA ARG A 55 -11.59 -6.37 6.32
C ARG A 55 -12.22 -5.19 5.59
N THR A 56 -12.02 -3.98 6.09
CA THR A 56 -12.52 -2.76 5.46
C THR A 56 -11.87 -2.52 4.12
N LEU A 57 -10.55 -2.74 4.02
CA LEU A 57 -9.83 -2.63 2.76
C LEU A 57 -10.40 -3.61 1.73
N ALA A 58 -10.67 -4.85 2.12
CA ALA A 58 -11.25 -5.86 1.23
C ALA A 58 -12.63 -5.42 0.70
N GLN A 59 -13.44 -4.76 1.50
CA GLN A 59 -14.72 -4.21 1.07
C GLN A 59 -14.56 -3.11 0.02
N TYR A 60 -13.60 -2.21 0.20
CA TYR A 60 -13.29 -1.17 -0.79
C TYR A 60 -12.77 -1.77 -2.10
N VAL A 61 -11.89 -2.75 -2.00
CA VAL A 61 -11.34 -3.44 -3.17
C VAL A 61 -12.47 -4.11 -3.97
N GLU A 62 -13.41 -4.75 -3.29
CA GLU A 62 -14.56 -5.38 -3.92
C GLU A 62 -15.42 -4.35 -4.65
N ALA A 63 -15.73 -3.22 -4.00
CA ALA A 63 -16.51 -2.15 -4.61
C ALA A 63 -15.82 -1.58 -5.86
N ILE A 64 -14.51 -1.38 -5.79
CA ILE A 64 -13.70 -0.90 -6.93
C ILE A 64 -13.75 -1.91 -8.07
N ALA A 65 -13.57 -3.20 -7.77
CA ALA A 65 -13.59 -4.26 -8.78
C ALA A 65 -14.94 -4.33 -9.51
N TRP A 66 -16.04 -4.00 -8.83
CA TRP A 66 -17.38 -3.95 -9.42
C TRP A 66 -17.68 -2.63 -10.11
N GLY A 67 -16.76 -1.67 -10.10
CA GLY A 67 -16.96 -0.36 -10.73
C GLY A 67 -17.91 0.56 -9.96
N GLU A 68 -18.04 0.35 -8.66
CA GLU A 68 -18.98 1.10 -7.81
C GLU A 68 -18.39 2.41 -7.24
N CYS A 69 -17.25 2.85 -7.73
CA CYS A 69 -16.65 4.10 -7.28
C CYS A 69 -16.08 4.89 -8.46
N ASP A 70 -15.81 6.16 -8.24
CA ASP A 70 -15.08 7.00 -9.18
C ASP A 70 -13.58 6.67 -9.12
N ASP A 71 -12.70 7.67 -9.25
CA ASP A 71 -11.27 7.44 -9.18
C ASP A 71 -10.84 6.91 -7.81
N ALA A 72 -9.88 6.01 -7.79
CA ALA A 72 -9.38 5.41 -6.55
C ALA A 72 -7.87 5.15 -6.61
N VAL A 73 -7.23 5.28 -5.45
CA VAL A 73 -5.83 4.90 -5.25
C VAL A 73 -5.79 3.79 -4.21
N VAL A 74 -5.29 2.63 -4.60
CA VAL A 74 -5.11 1.49 -3.69
C VAL A 74 -3.63 1.33 -3.39
N VAL A 75 -3.26 1.37 -2.12
CA VAL A 75 -1.87 1.28 -1.67
C VAL A 75 -1.61 -0.12 -1.12
N ARG A 76 -0.68 -0.84 -1.74
CA ARG A 76 -0.26 -2.19 -1.31
C ARG A 76 1.25 -2.34 -1.55
N SER A 77 1.91 -3.17 -0.76
CA SER A 77 3.37 -3.40 -0.90
C SER A 77 3.72 -4.22 -2.14
N LEU A 78 3.07 -5.34 -2.33
CA LEU A 78 3.10 -6.25 -3.50
C LEU A 78 4.46 -6.37 -4.21
N ALA A 79 5.43 -6.96 -3.54
CA ALA A 79 6.76 -7.21 -4.10
C ALA A 79 6.75 -8.29 -5.19
N ASP A 80 5.90 -9.29 -5.06
CA ASP A 80 5.76 -10.37 -6.02
C ASP A 80 5.09 -9.88 -7.30
N LYS A 81 5.74 -10.09 -8.45
CA LYS A 81 5.25 -9.60 -9.74
C LYS A 81 3.90 -10.19 -10.12
N ALA A 82 3.73 -11.50 -9.98
CA ALA A 82 2.49 -12.17 -10.35
C ALA A 82 1.33 -11.71 -9.46
N GLU A 83 1.57 -11.54 -8.17
CA GLU A 83 0.57 -11.03 -7.24
C GLU A 83 0.18 -9.59 -7.59
N ARG A 84 1.15 -8.75 -7.89
CA ARG A 84 0.91 -7.35 -8.28
C ARG A 84 0.10 -7.26 -9.57
N GLU A 85 0.41 -8.09 -10.56
CA GLU A 85 -0.34 -8.16 -11.82
C GLU A 85 -1.77 -8.64 -11.62
N ALA A 86 -1.97 -9.65 -10.76
CA ALA A 86 -3.31 -10.14 -10.43
C ALA A 86 -4.18 -9.08 -9.75
N TRP A 87 -3.60 -8.32 -8.83
CA TRP A 87 -4.29 -7.19 -8.21
C TRP A 87 -4.66 -6.12 -9.22
N ALA A 88 -3.73 -5.76 -10.09
CA ALA A 88 -3.97 -4.74 -11.12
C ALA A 88 -5.08 -5.17 -12.08
N GLU A 89 -5.09 -6.42 -12.49
CA GLU A 89 -6.14 -6.96 -13.36
C GLU A 89 -7.51 -6.93 -12.67
N ARG A 90 -7.58 -7.40 -11.44
CA ARG A 90 -8.82 -7.41 -10.67
C ARG A 90 -9.42 -6.02 -10.49
N LEU A 91 -8.57 -5.02 -10.24
CA LEU A 91 -8.99 -3.63 -10.01
C LEU A 91 -9.19 -2.84 -11.31
N GLY A 92 -8.72 -3.34 -12.43
CA GLY A 92 -8.61 -2.53 -13.65
C GLY A 92 -7.67 -1.35 -13.46
N ALA A 93 -6.57 -1.54 -12.72
CA ALA A 93 -5.71 -0.47 -12.25
C ALA A 93 -4.46 -0.30 -13.09
N GLU A 94 -3.96 0.94 -13.12
CA GLU A 94 -2.61 1.25 -13.56
C GLU A 94 -1.67 1.06 -12.37
N VAL A 95 -0.58 0.34 -12.58
CA VAL A 95 0.43 0.12 -11.54
C VAL A 95 1.38 1.30 -11.47
N VAL A 96 1.55 1.83 -10.26
CA VAL A 96 2.58 2.82 -9.95
C VAL A 96 3.57 2.16 -9.00
N LEU A 97 4.76 1.88 -9.48
CA LEU A 97 5.78 1.16 -8.72
C LEU A 97 6.84 2.16 -8.23
N LEU A 98 6.85 2.42 -6.93
CA LEU A 98 7.78 3.36 -6.30
C LEU A 98 8.93 2.60 -5.67
N ILE A 99 10.13 2.74 -6.24
CA ILE A 99 11.33 2.06 -5.73
C ILE A 99 12.45 3.10 -5.58
N PRO A 100 12.48 3.85 -4.46
CA PRO A 100 13.59 4.73 -4.16
C PRO A 100 14.88 3.94 -4.01
N ASP A 101 16.04 4.61 -4.13
CA ASP A 101 17.31 3.94 -3.91
C ASP A 101 17.44 3.46 -2.46
N ARG A 102 18.35 2.49 -2.25
CA ARG A 102 18.51 1.83 -0.94
C ARG A 102 18.98 2.81 0.14
N ASP A 103 19.79 3.78 -0.20
CA ASP A 103 20.29 4.77 0.76
C ASP A 103 19.14 5.65 1.26
N THR A 104 18.26 6.11 0.38
CA THR A 104 17.07 6.87 0.75
C THR A 104 16.16 6.07 1.68
N LEU A 105 15.93 4.79 1.36
CA LEU A 105 15.11 3.92 2.18
C LEU A 105 15.73 3.69 3.56
N THR A 106 17.03 3.49 3.62
CA THR A 106 17.77 3.30 4.87
C THR A 106 17.65 4.54 5.77
N GLU A 107 17.82 5.73 5.21
CA GLU A 107 17.66 6.96 5.94
C GLU A 107 16.26 7.12 6.54
N ARG A 108 15.24 6.85 5.73
CA ARG A 108 13.84 6.95 6.16
C ARG A 108 13.51 5.90 7.23
N ALA A 109 14.03 4.68 7.07
CA ALA A 109 13.80 3.59 8.03
C ALA A 109 14.46 3.82 9.38
N ALA A 110 15.55 4.59 9.43
CA ALA A 110 16.27 4.88 10.67
C ALA A 110 15.41 5.60 11.71
N GLU A 111 14.38 6.31 11.28
CA GLU A 111 13.45 7.04 12.15
C GLU A 111 12.18 6.25 12.46
N ARG A 112 12.11 4.98 12.05
CA ARG A 112 10.95 4.11 12.23
C ARG A 112 11.27 2.92 13.12
N ASP A 113 10.26 2.09 13.38
CA ASP A 113 10.40 0.84 14.10
C ASP A 113 11.52 -0.01 13.47
N PRO A 114 12.39 -0.65 14.28
CA PRO A 114 13.48 -1.50 13.75
C PRO A 114 13.05 -2.60 12.79
N ARG A 115 11.80 -3.07 12.89
CA ARG A 115 11.25 -4.07 11.96
C ARG A 115 11.18 -3.56 10.51
N THR A 116 11.21 -2.24 10.31
CA THR A 116 11.07 -1.64 8.99
C THR A 116 12.22 -2.01 8.06
N MET A 117 13.46 -2.04 8.55
CA MET A 117 14.61 -2.46 7.73
C MET A 117 14.48 -3.91 7.26
N GLN A 118 14.04 -4.81 8.13
CA GLN A 118 13.81 -6.21 7.75
C GLN A 118 12.70 -6.33 6.70
N ALA A 119 11.65 -5.54 6.85
CA ALA A 119 10.55 -5.52 5.88
C ALA A 119 11.01 -5.01 4.50
N ILE A 120 11.87 -4.00 4.47
CA ILE A 120 12.46 -3.49 3.22
C ILE A 120 13.31 -4.58 2.55
N GLU A 121 14.18 -5.23 3.31
CA GLU A 121 15.04 -6.31 2.79
C GLU A 121 14.21 -7.47 2.24
N HIS A 122 13.20 -7.89 2.97
CA HIS A 122 12.29 -8.95 2.53
C HIS A 122 11.55 -8.56 1.25
N TRP A 123 11.11 -7.30 1.15
CA TRP A 123 10.45 -6.81 -0.04
C TRP A 123 11.35 -6.94 -1.28
N PHE A 124 12.61 -6.52 -1.17
CA PHE A 124 13.57 -6.62 -2.28
C PHE A 124 13.94 -8.07 -2.61
N ASP A 125 14.05 -8.94 -1.62
CA ASP A 125 14.32 -10.37 -1.87
C ASP A 125 13.22 -10.97 -2.74
N THR A 126 11.96 -10.70 -2.42
CA THR A 126 10.81 -11.16 -3.20
C THR A 126 10.75 -10.48 -4.57
N TYR A 127 10.96 -9.18 -4.62
CA TYR A 127 10.95 -8.41 -5.87
C TYR A 127 12.00 -8.92 -6.85
N ASN A 128 13.22 -9.08 -6.38
CA ASN A 128 14.35 -9.57 -7.21
C ASN A 128 14.15 -11.01 -7.67
N ALA A 129 13.51 -11.83 -6.86
CA ALA A 129 13.23 -13.24 -7.19
C ALA A 129 12.13 -13.37 -8.26
N THR A 130 11.26 -12.36 -8.43
CA THR A 130 10.10 -12.41 -9.33
C THR A 130 10.20 -11.48 -10.53
N ILE A 131 11.31 -10.78 -10.68
CA ILE A 131 11.58 -9.96 -11.85
C ILE A 131 11.60 -10.83 -13.10
#